data_ba062c5f947a3bcda5ac99941cd10169
#
_entry.id   ba062c5f947a3bcda5ac99941cd10169
#
_cell.length_a   1.000
_cell.length_b   1.000
_cell.length_c   1.000
_cell.angle_alpha   90.00
_cell.angle_beta   90.00
_cell.angle_gamma   90.00
#
_symmetry.space_group_name_H-M   'P 1'
#
loop_
_entity.id
_entity.type
_entity.pdbx_description
1 polymer ?
#
loop_
_entity_poly.entity_id
_entity_poly.type
_entity_poly.pdbx_seq_one_letter_code
_entity_poly.pdbx_strand_id
1 'polypeptide(L)'
;MEIAVTKIDLRAAIGVVIVLLVWDFAAHAHDHSRPELKSWFESLKSGKGPCCSDADGTALSDADWEVRNGHYRVRIKGQWWDVPDEAVIKEPNRAGRTMVWPLYNWTLGKALRIDIRCFIPGAMM
;
A
#
# COMPACT_ATOMS: atom_id res chain seq x y z
N MET A 1 -24.54 15.84 51.89
CA MET A 1 -24.39 16.15 50.48
C MET A 1 -24.27 14.80 49.75
N GLU A 2 -25.40 14.27 49.27
CA GLU A 2 -25.43 12.96 48.58
C GLU A 2 -25.05 13.18 47.11
N ILE A 3 -23.98 12.52 46.71
CA ILE A 3 -23.57 12.49 45.29
C ILE A 3 -24.48 11.45 44.63
N ALA A 4 -25.44 11.91 43.82
CA ALA A 4 -26.25 11.05 43.00
C ALA A 4 -25.34 10.40 41.92
N VAL A 5 -24.93 9.17 42.13
CA VAL A 5 -24.28 8.35 41.13
C VAL A 5 -25.33 7.96 40.10
N THR A 6 -25.38 8.67 38.99
CA THR A 6 -26.21 8.30 37.85
C THR A 6 -25.69 6.95 37.33
N LYS A 7 -26.56 5.92 37.39
CA LYS A 7 -26.28 4.62 36.77
C LYS A 7 -26.11 4.84 35.27
N ILE A 8 -24.87 4.82 34.81
CA ILE A 8 -24.55 4.80 33.37
C ILE A 8 -25.07 3.46 32.84
N ASP A 9 -26.02 3.52 31.93
CA ASP A 9 -26.57 2.32 31.32
C ASP A 9 -25.43 1.63 30.49
N LEU A 10 -25.00 0.49 30.98
CA LEU A 10 -23.87 -0.27 30.39
C LEU A 10 -24.10 -0.57 28.91
N ARG A 11 -25.36 -0.71 28.51
CA ARG A 11 -25.71 -0.96 27.08
C ARG A 11 -25.46 0.27 26.23
N ALA A 12 -25.72 1.47 26.72
CA ALA A 12 -25.43 2.72 26.01
C ALA A 12 -23.91 2.96 25.92
N ALA A 13 -23.15 2.67 26.98
CA ALA A 13 -21.70 2.80 27.01
C ALA A 13 -21.02 1.84 26.00
N ILE A 14 -21.50 0.59 25.93
CA ILE A 14 -20.97 -0.39 24.94
C ILE A 14 -21.28 0.05 23.51
N GLY A 15 -22.47 0.58 23.24
CA GLY A 15 -22.85 1.09 21.93
C GLY A 15 -21.96 2.24 21.46
N VAL A 16 -21.63 3.17 22.33
CA VAL A 16 -20.74 4.31 22.02
C VAL A 16 -19.31 3.84 21.75
N VAL A 17 -18.79 2.89 22.52
CA VAL A 17 -17.43 2.34 22.31
C VAL A 17 -17.33 1.60 20.97
N ILE A 18 -18.35 0.83 20.58
CA ILE A 18 -18.37 0.13 19.31
C ILE A 18 -18.40 1.13 18.13
N VAL A 19 -19.17 2.20 18.22
CA VAL A 19 -19.23 3.24 17.19
C VAL A 19 -17.90 3.96 17.05
N LEU A 20 -17.19 4.24 18.13
CA LEU A 20 -15.87 4.89 18.10
C LEU A 20 -14.79 3.97 17.52
N LEU A 21 -14.88 2.65 17.73
CA LEU A 21 -13.91 1.68 17.21
C LEU A 21 -14.07 1.42 15.69
N VAL A 22 -15.24 1.70 15.11
CA VAL A 22 -15.49 1.49 13.67
C VAL A 22 -15.00 2.67 12.82
N TRP A 23 -14.76 3.84 13.41
CA TRP A 23 -14.34 5.03 12.67
C TRP A 23 -12.85 5.07 12.34
N ASP A 24 -12.02 4.23 12.97
CA ASP A 24 -10.56 4.23 12.72
C ASP A 24 -10.10 3.34 11.56
N PHE A 25 -11.01 2.66 10.84
CA PHE A 25 -10.68 1.86 9.66
C PHE A 25 -10.90 2.57 8.32
N ALA A 26 -10.83 3.89 8.28
CA ALA A 26 -10.56 4.56 7.02
C ALA A 26 -9.10 4.28 6.66
N ALA A 27 -8.86 3.18 5.92
CA ALA A 27 -7.58 2.93 5.30
C ALA A 27 -7.21 4.16 4.45
N HIS A 28 -6.27 4.97 4.95
CA HIS A 28 -5.74 6.12 4.23
C HIS A 28 -4.85 5.59 3.10
N ALA A 29 -5.49 5.14 2.02
CA ALA A 29 -4.81 4.68 0.82
C ALA A 29 -4.18 5.83 0.01
N HIS A 30 -4.41 7.08 0.41
CA HIS A 30 -3.86 8.26 -0.24
C HIS A 30 -2.82 8.93 0.67
N ASP A 31 -1.67 9.23 0.11
CA ASP A 31 -0.71 10.12 0.76
C ASP A 31 -1.25 11.57 0.70
N HIS A 32 -2.14 11.88 1.64
CA HIS A 32 -2.72 13.22 1.76
C HIS A 32 -1.68 14.32 2.06
N SER A 33 -0.47 13.92 2.44
CA SER A 33 0.62 14.86 2.72
C SER A 33 1.24 15.47 1.47
N ARG A 34 1.00 14.84 0.30
CA ARG A 34 1.59 15.26 -0.98
C ARG A 34 0.58 15.25 -2.13
N PRO A 35 -0.49 16.07 -2.05
CA PRO A 35 -1.56 16.11 -3.05
C PRO A 35 -1.06 16.54 -4.43
N GLU A 36 0.08 17.24 -4.51
CA GLU A 36 0.72 17.66 -5.75
C GLU A 36 1.23 16.47 -6.59
N LEU A 37 1.42 15.30 -5.99
CA LEU A 37 1.85 14.10 -6.71
C LEU A 37 0.69 13.27 -7.28
N LYS A 38 -0.55 13.58 -6.94
CA LYS A 38 -1.72 12.80 -7.36
C LYS A 38 -1.76 12.59 -8.89
N SER A 39 -1.68 13.66 -9.66
CA SER A 39 -1.71 13.59 -11.12
C SER A 39 -0.52 12.83 -11.71
N TRP A 40 0.63 12.90 -11.06
CA TRP A 40 1.81 12.12 -11.46
C TRP A 40 1.57 10.63 -11.22
N PHE A 41 1.08 10.22 -10.06
CA PHE A 41 0.74 8.82 -9.77
C PHE A 41 -0.28 8.26 -10.78
N GLU A 42 -1.32 9.04 -11.10
CA GLU A 42 -2.34 8.65 -12.07
C GLU A 42 -1.79 8.51 -13.51
N SER A 43 -0.68 9.19 -13.83
CA SER A 43 -0.03 9.11 -15.14
C SER A 43 0.98 7.97 -15.26
N LEU A 44 1.38 7.33 -14.15
CA LEU A 44 2.40 6.30 -14.14
C LEU A 44 2.02 5.09 -15.00
N LYS A 45 2.97 4.65 -15.80
CA LYS A 45 2.85 3.45 -16.63
C LYS A 45 4.18 2.73 -16.74
N SER A 46 4.11 1.42 -16.86
CA SER A 46 5.23 0.56 -17.21
C SER A 46 5.06 0.00 -18.63
N GLY A 47 5.97 -0.83 -19.10
CA GLY A 47 5.79 -1.60 -20.34
C GLY A 47 4.57 -2.53 -20.30
N LYS A 48 4.07 -2.89 -19.11
CA LYS A 48 2.85 -3.68 -18.91
C LYS A 48 1.56 -2.84 -18.95
N GLY A 49 1.66 -1.51 -19.07
CA GLY A 49 0.53 -0.57 -19.13
C GLY A 49 0.39 0.31 -17.88
N PRO A 50 -0.78 1.00 -17.69
CA PRO A 50 -0.99 1.89 -16.56
C PRO A 50 -0.83 1.20 -15.21
N CYS A 51 -0.23 1.90 -14.23
CA CYS A 51 -0.01 1.39 -12.88
C CYS A 51 -1.25 1.55 -11.98
N CYS A 52 -2.31 2.15 -12.46
CA CYS A 52 -3.50 2.57 -11.74
C CYS A 52 -3.25 3.84 -10.91
N SER A 53 -3.61 3.89 -9.62
CA SER A 53 -3.44 5.07 -8.79
C SER A 53 -2.37 4.85 -7.70
N ASP A 54 -2.01 5.92 -7.00
CA ASP A 54 -1.13 5.85 -5.83
C ASP A 54 -1.71 4.96 -4.71
N ALA A 55 -3.04 4.84 -4.65
CA ALA A 55 -3.74 3.97 -3.70
C ALA A 55 -3.44 2.48 -3.90
N ASP A 56 -3.11 2.08 -5.13
CA ASP A 56 -2.77 0.69 -5.47
C ASP A 56 -1.27 0.40 -5.30
N GLY A 57 -0.45 1.44 -5.15
CA GLY A 57 0.99 1.32 -4.94
C GLY A 57 1.34 1.06 -3.49
N THR A 58 2.30 0.18 -3.25
CA THR A 58 2.85 -0.11 -1.93
C THR A 58 4.25 0.44 -1.81
N ALA A 59 4.49 1.29 -0.79
CA ALA A 59 5.85 1.75 -0.47
C ALA A 59 6.65 0.60 0.15
N LEU A 60 7.88 0.43 -0.31
CA LEU A 60 8.80 -0.58 0.17
C LEU A 60 9.89 0.04 1.05
N SER A 61 10.30 -0.69 2.09
CA SER A 61 11.53 -0.40 2.83
C SER A 61 12.75 -0.94 2.10
N ASP A 62 13.95 -0.47 2.44
CA ASP A 62 15.20 -0.93 1.82
C ASP A 62 15.44 -2.43 2.02
N ALA A 63 14.85 -3.03 3.06
CA ALA A 63 14.95 -4.46 3.33
C ALA A 63 13.97 -5.31 2.50
N ASP A 64 13.05 -4.68 1.77
CA ASP A 64 11.99 -5.35 1.03
C ASP A 64 12.20 -5.34 -0.49
N TRP A 65 13.33 -4.83 -0.95
CA TRP A 65 13.72 -4.92 -2.33
C TRP A 65 15.25 -5.03 -2.48
N GLU A 66 15.69 -5.63 -3.57
CA GLU A 66 17.11 -5.79 -3.91
C GLU A 66 17.32 -5.82 -5.42
N VAL A 67 18.58 -5.62 -5.83
CA VAL A 67 19.03 -5.92 -7.19
C VAL A 67 19.83 -7.21 -7.15
N ARG A 68 19.43 -8.18 -7.97
CA ARG A 68 20.12 -9.47 -8.10
C ARG A 68 20.33 -9.80 -9.58
N ASN A 69 21.57 -10.06 -9.97
CA ASN A 69 21.93 -10.35 -11.35
C ASN A 69 21.43 -9.30 -12.36
N GLY A 70 21.41 -8.02 -11.99
CA GLY A 70 20.93 -6.92 -12.83
C GLY A 70 19.40 -6.76 -12.88
N HIS A 71 18.63 -7.57 -12.16
CA HIS A 71 17.17 -7.50 -12.09
C HIS A 71 16.70 -7.12 -10.69
N TYR A 72 15.57 -6.45 -10.61
CA TYR A 72 14.94 -6.11 -9.33
C TYR A 72 14.16 -7.30 -8.76
N ARG A 73 14.18 -7.41 -7.44
CA ARG A 73 13.34 -8.33 -6.68
C ARG A 73 12.69 -7.58 -5.53
N VAL A 74 11.48 -7.95 -5.18
CA VAL A 74 10.70 -7.35 -4.10
C VAL A 74 10.21 -8.43 -3.15
N ARG A 75 10.16 -8.11 -1.86
CA ARG A 75 9.62 -9.01 -0.84
C ARG A 75 8.20 -8.59 -0.49
N ILE A 76 7.23 -9.44 -0.82
CA ILE A 76 5.82 -9.22 -0.55
C ILE A 76 5.30 -10.41 0.26
N LYS A 77 4.65 -10.15 1.39
CA LYS A 77 4.14 -11.19 2.31
C LYS A 77 5.21 -12.22 2.69
N GLY A 78 6.44 -11.76 2.95
CA GLY A 78 7.54 -12.61 3.37
C GLY A 78 8.23 -13.43 2.27
N GLN A 79 7.76 -13.35 1.02
CA GLN A 79 8.33 -14.06 -0.12
C GLN A 79 8.97 -13.09 -1.12
N TRP A 80 10.06 -13.52 -1.75
CA TRP A 80 10.73 -12.78 -2.80
C TRP A 80 10.11 -13.06 -4.18
N TRP A 81 9.86 -11.98 -4.91
CA TRP A 81 9.27 -12.00 -6.25
C TRP A 81 10.19 -11.26 -7.21
N ASP A 82 10.46 -11.86 -8.37
CA ASP A 82 11.22 -11.17 -9.41
C ASP A 82 10.32 -10.11 -10.07
N VAL A 83 10.88 -8.93 -10.29
CA VAL A 83 10.21 -7.84 -10.99
C VAL A 83 10.52 -7.99 -12.48
N PRO A 84 9.51 -8.22 -13.34
CA PRO A 84 9.75 -8.24 -14.79
C PRO A 84 10.35 -6.90 -15.27
N ASP A 85 11.31 -6.92 -16.16
CA ASP A 85 11.96 -5.70 -16.63
C ASP A 85 10.97 -4.72 -17.27
N GLU A 86 9.93 -5.24 -17.94
CA GLU A 86 8.85 -4.42 -18.48
C GLU A 86 7.94 -3.78 -17.40
N ALA A 87 7.98 -4.28 -16.18
CA ALA A 87 7.24 -3.66 -15.07
C ALA A 87 7.97 -2.46 -14.46
N VAL A 88 9.25 -2.28 -14.75
CA VAL A 88 10.05 -1.17 -14.23
C VAL A 88 9.65 0.13 -14.91
N ILE A 89 9.25 1.12 -14.10
CA ILE A 89 8.94 2.47 -14.59
C ILE A 89 10.25 3.19 -14.88
N LYS A 90 10.36 3.76 -16.09
CA LYS A 90 11.59 4.42 -16.58
C LYS A 90 11.62 5.93 -16.32
N GLU A 91 10.49 6.52 -15.95
CA GLU A 91 10.43 7.94 -15.63
C GLU A 91 11.00 8.24 -14.23
N PRO A 92 11.43 9.49 -13.96
CA PRO A 92 11.99 9.87 -12.68
C PRO A 92 11.03 9.63 -11.52
N ASN A 93 11.53 9.03 -10.43
CA ASN A 93 10.75 8.82 -9.21
C ASN A 93 10.57 10.14 -8.45
N ARG A 94 9.37 10.73 -8.55
CA ARG A 94 9.03 11.97 -7.85
C ARG A 94 8.60 11.74 -6.40
N ALA A 95 8.23 10.51 -6.03
CA ALA A 95 7.87 10.16 -4.67
C ALA A 95 9.10 10.03 -3.74
N GLY A 96 10.29 9.77 -4.30
CA GLY A 96 11.55 9.62 -3.56
C GLY A 96 11.70 8.27 -2.85
N ARG A 97 10.65 7.46 -2.79
CA ARG A 97 10.65 6.13 -2.15
C ARG A 97 10.39 5.03 -3.17
N THR A 98 10.90 3.84 -2.91
CA THR A 98 10.62 2.67 -3.76
C THR A 98 9.15 2.27 -3.62
N MET A 99 8.50 2.01 -4.77
CA MET A 99 7.10 1.58 -4.78
C MET A 99 6.88 0.42 -5.75
N VAL A 100 5.91 -0.44 -5.41
CA VAL A 100 5.48 -1.57 -6.22
C VAL A 100 3.96 -1.60 -6.33
N TRP A 101 3.45 -2.00 -7.48
CA TRP A 101 2.01 -2.24 -7.74
C TRP A 101 1.78 -3.72 -8.00
N PRO A 102 1.52 -4.53 -6.95
CA PRO A 102 1.26 -5.95 -7.08
C PRO A 102 -0.18 -6.22 -7.49
N LEU A 103 -0.37 -7.17 -8.39
CA LEU A 103 -1.67 -7.74 -8.71
C LEU A 103 -1.77 -9.12 -8.06
N TYR A 104 -2.74 -9.28 -7.18
CA TYR A 104 -2.98 -10.52 -6.44
C TYR A 104 -3.97 -11.40 -7.20
N ASN A 105 -3.50 -12.52 -7.73
CA ASN A 105 -4.35 -13.50 -8.37
C ASN A 105 -4.73 -14.59 -7.37
N TRP A 106 -5.98 -14.56 -6.93
CA TRP A 106 -6.56 -15.57 -6.05
C TRP A 106 -7.20 -16.67 -6.89
N THR A 107 -6.59 -17.84 -6.91
CA THR A 107 -7.20 -19.03 -7.49
C THR A 107 -7.65 -19.94 -6.36
N LEU A 108 -8.93 -20.32 -6.34
CA LEU A 108 -9.52 -21.21 -5.33
C LEU A 108 -8.62 -22.44 -5.09
N GLY A 109 -8.11 -22.58 -3.85
CA GLY A 109 -7.34 -23.74 -3.40
C GLY A 109 -5.88 -23.79 -3.83
N LYS A 110 -5.31 -22.75 -4.48
CA LYS A 110 -3.90 -22.70 -4.88
C LYS A 110 -3.15 -21.55 -4.21
N ALA A 111 -1.82 -21.69 -4.13
CA ALA A 111 -0.93 -20.66 -3.60
C ALA A 111 -1.18 -19.30 -4.26
N LEU A 112 -1.11 -18.24 -3.47
CA LEU A 112 -1.17 -16.87 -3.94
C LEU A 112 -0.13 -16.66 -5.05
N ARG A 113 -0.59 -16.23 -6.22
CA ARG A 113 0.26 -15.77 -7.31
C ARG A 113 0.23 -14.26 -7.34
N ILE A 114 1.41 -13.64 -7.28
CA ILE A 114 1.56 -12.18 -7.39
C ILE A 114 2.17 -11.89 -8.76
N ASP A 115 1.53 -11.03 -9.53
CA ASP A 115 2.10 -10.41 -10.71
C ASP A 115 2.48 -8.96 -10.39
N ILE A 116 3.65 -8.49 -10.82
CA ILE A 116 4.08 -7.12 -10.63
C ILE A 116 3.66 -6.30 -11.85
N ARG A 117 2.72 -5.38 -11.65
CA ARG A 117 2.23 -4.48 -12.70
C ARG A 117 3.22 -3.36 -12.98
N CYS A 118 3.71 -2.73 -11.91
CA CYS A 118 4.67 -1.64 -11.96
C CYS A 118 5.61 -1.70 -10.77
N PHE A 119 6.81 -1.19 -10.98
CA PHE A 119 7.81 -0.99 -9.95
C PHE A 119 8.62 0.27 -10.25
N ILE A 120 8.86 1.10 -9.26
CA ILE A 120 9.73 2.26 -9.38
C ILE A 120 10.75 2.25 -8.24
N PRO A 121 12.06 2.16 -8.56
CA PRO A 121 13.09 2.20 -7.53
C PRO A 121 13.16 3.59 -6.89
N GLY A 122 13.43 3.63 -5.59
CA GLY A 122 13.76 4.86 -4.87
C GLY A 122 15.12 5.42 -5.27
N ALA A 123 15.42 6.64 -4.82
CA ALA A 123 16.78 7.13 -4.90
C ALA A 123 17.65 6.27 -3.99
N MET A 124 18.61 5.56 -4.56
CA MET A 124 19.68 4.95 -3.78
C MET A 124 20.55 6.10 -3.25
N MET A 125 20.48 6.36 -1.94
CA MET A 125 21.40 7.23 -1.24
C MET A 125 22.63 6.46 -0.80
#